data_7cf8a94e0a6c9a69e0902121895d0191
#
_entry.id   7cf8a94e0a6c9a69e0902121895d0191
#
_cell.length_a   1.000
_cell.length_b   1.000
_cell.length_c   1.000
_cell.angle_alpha   90.00
_cell.angle_beta   90.00
_cell.angle_gamma   90.00
#
_symmetry.space_group_name_H-M   'P 1'
#
loop_
_entity.id
_entity.type
_entity.pdbx_description
1 polymer ?
#
loop_
_entity_poly.entity_id
_entity_poly.type
_entity_poly.pdbx_seq_one_letter_code
_entity_poly.pdbx_strand_id
1 'polypeptide(L)'
;MSKKILVVDDEDDILHFLELVLREKGYDVATASGGHEALTKAQLEQPNLILLDIMMPQMDGWEVLKLLRVDEETADIPVAMLSARTEAKDRVQGLQEGAIDYICKPFSLQDLLVKIETIFEQVGKR
;
A
#
# COMPACT_ATOMS: atom_id res chain seq x y z
N MET A 1 -10.82 10.18 14.56
CA MET A 1 -11.05 10.10 13.14
C MET A 1 -10.38 8.87 12.57
N SER A 2 -11.06 8.21 11.64
CA SER A 2 -10.54 6.99 11.04
C SER A 2 -9.39 7.27 10.09
N LYS A 3 -8.38 6.40 10.12
CA LYS A 3 -7.31 6.43 9.13
C LYS A 3 -7.80 5.78 7.85
N LYS A 4 -7.43 6.33 6.70
CA LYS A 4 -7.82 5.80 5.40
C LYS A 4 -6.67 5.03 4.77
N ILE A 5 -6.96 3.83 4.28
CA ILE A 5 -5.99 2.97 3.60
C ILE A 5 -6.47 2.76 2.17
N LEU A 6 -5.58 3.00 1.21
CA LEU A 6 -5.83 2.64 -0.20
C LEU A 6 -5.15 1.30 -0.45
N VAL A 7 -5.92 0.30 -0.86
CA VAL A 7 -5.40 -1.03 -1.19
C VAL A 7 -5.37 -1.18 -2.71
N VAL A 8 -4.21 -1.53 -3.24
CA VAL A 8 -3.99 -1.67 -4.69
C VAL A 8 -3.54 -3.08 -5.00
N ASP A 9 -4.35 -3.83 -5.74
CA ASP A 9 -4.06 -5.20 -6.16
C ASP A 9 -4.93 -5.50 -7.38
N ASP A 10 -4.40 -6.27 -8.33
CA ASP A 10 -5.17 -6.64 -9.52
C ASP A 10 -6.07 -7.85 -9.29
N GLU A 11 -5.95 -8.52 -8.16
CA GLU A 11 -6.81 -9.65 -7.79
C GLU A 11 -8.00 -9.14 -6.97
N ASP A 12 -9.20 -9.23 -7.55
CA ASP A 12 -10.42 -8.73 -6.90
C ASP A 12 -10.70 -9.41 -5.57
N ASP A 13 -10.42 -10.70 -5.47
CA ASP A 13 -10.65 -11.44 -4.22
C ASP A 13 -9.82 -10.89 -3.07
N ILE A 14 -8.56 -10.53 -3.35
CA ILE A 14 -7.69 -9.94 -2.34
C ILE A 14 -8.20 -8.56 -1.94
N LEU A 15 -8.60 -7.75 -2.92
CA LEU A 15 -9.17 -6.43 -2.64
C LEU A 15 -10.39 -6.51 -1.74
N HIS A 16 -11.34 -7.39 -2.07
CA HIS A 16 -12.56 -7.56 -1.29
C HIS A 16 -12.26 -8.04 0.12
N PHE A 17 -11.36 -9.00 0.24
CA PHE A 17 -10.98 -9.54 1.55
C PHE A 17 -10.35 -8.46 2.43
N LEU A 18 -9.37 -7.75 1.90
CA LEU A 18 -8.68 -6.71 2.67
C LEU A 18 -9.61 -5.54 3.01
N GLU A 19 -10.46 -5.15 2.06
CA GLU A 19 -11.43 -4.10 2.34
C GLU A 19 -12.32 -4.46 3.52
N LEU A 20 -12.88 -5.67 3.50
CA LEU A 20 -13.79 -6.14 4.54
C LEU A 20 -13.10 -6.16 5.90
N VAL A 21 -11.92 -6.76 5.95
CA VAL A 21 -11.19 -6.93 7.21
C VAL A 21 -10.72 -5.59 7.77
N LEU A 22 -10.19 -4.72 6.92
CA LEU A 22 -9.68 -3.43 7.39
C LEU A 22 -10.82 -2.51 7.85
N ARG A 23 -11.96 -2.54 7.17
CA ARG A 23 -13.13 -1.79 7.62
C ARG A 23 -13.60 -2.28 8.97
N GLU A 24 -13.59 -3.59 9.19
CA GLU A 24 -13.97 -4.17 10.46
C GLU A 24 -13.06 -3.71 11.60
N LYS A 25 -11.80 -3.41 11.30
CA LYS A 25 -10.85 -2.89 12.29
C LYS A 25 -10.95 -1.38 12.48
N GLY A 26 -11.88 -0.72 11.82
CA GLY A 26 -12.12 0.71 12.01
C GLY A 26 -11.43 1.63 11.02
N TYR A 27 -10.78 1.09 9.99
CA TYR A 27 -10.17 1.90 8.95
C TYR A 27 -11.16 2.25 7.86
N ASP A 28 -11.02 3.43 7.27
CA ASP A 28 -11.66 3.74 5.99
C ASP A 28 -10.82 3.10 4.89
N VAL A 29 -11.47 2.54 3.88
CA VAL A 29 -10.75 1.82 2.83
C VAL A 29 -11.21 2.27 1.45
N ALA A 30 -10.25 2.58 0.59
CA ALA A 30 -10.46 2.73 -0.84
C ALA A 30 -9.68 1.61 -1.52
N THR A 31 -10.15 1.18 -2.69
CA THR A 31 -9.50 0.12 -3.45
C THR A 31 -9.21 0.56 -4.87
N ALA A 32 -8.14 0.01 -5.45
CA ALA A 32 -7.79 0.23 -6.85
C ALA A 32 -7.31 -1.10 -7.42
N SER A 33 -7.73 -1.41 -8.65
CA SER A 33 -7.41 -2.70 -9.27
C SER A 33 -6.24 -2.61 -10.25
N GLY A 34 -5.59 -1.47 -10.36
CA GLY A 34 -4.43 -1.28 -11.23
C GLY A 34 -3.72 0.02 -10.95
N GLY A 35 -2.58 0.23 -11.65
CA GLY A 35 -1.72 1.37 -11.39
C GLY A 35 -2.34 2.72 -11.68
N HIS A 36 -3.03 2.84 -12.81
CA HIS A 36 -3.67 4.13 -13.17
C HIS A 36 -4.75 4.52 -12.19
N GLU A 37 -5.59 3.56 -11.82
CA GLU A 37 -6.64 3.81 -10.82
C GLU A 37 -6.03 4.18 -9.48
N ALA A 38 -4.92 3.53 -9.11
CA ALA A 38 -4.22 3.82 -7.86
C ALA A 38 -3.74 5.27 -7.81
N LEU A 39 -3.15 5.77 -8.89
CA LEU A 39 -2.68 7.15 -8.96
C LEU A 39 -3.82 8.15 -8.83
N THR A 40 -4.92 7.89 -9.54
CA THR A 40 -6.11 8.74 -9.47
C THR A 40 -6.68 8.76 -8.06
N LYS A 41 -6.84 7.60 -7.44
CA LYS A 41 -7.42 7.51 -6.11
C LYS A 41 -6.50 8.07 -5.03
N ALA A 42 -5.20 7.93 -5.19
CA ALA A 42 -4.26 8.52 -4.23
C ALA A 42 -4.42 10.04 -4.18
N GLN A 43 -4.60 10.69 -5.33
CA GLN A 43 -4.85 12.13 -5.38
C GLN A 43 -6.21 12.50 -4.79
N LEU A 44 -7.25 11.78 -5.18
CA LEU A 44 -8.61 12.11 -4.77
C LEU A 44 -8.87 11.81 -3.29
N GLU A 45 -8.42 10.66 -2.83
CA GLU A 45 -8.73 10.16 -1.50
C GLU A 45 -7.76 10.61 -0.42
N GLN A 46 -6.55 10.99 -0.80
CA GLN A 46 -5.49 11.38 0.12
C GLN A 46 -5.37 10.40 1.30
N PRO A 47 -5.09 9.11 1.02
CA PRO A 47 -5.04 8.10 2.07
C PRO A 47 -3.87 8.33 3.03
N ASN A 48 -3.99 7.75 4.20
CA ASN A 48 -2.93 7.80 5.21
C ASN A 48 -1.87 6.72 4.99
N LEU A 49 -2.21 5.70 4.18
CA LEU A 49 -1.32 4.60 3.84
C LEU A 49 -1.80 3.97 2.53
N ILE A 50 -0.87 3.59 1.68
CA ILE A 50 -1.16 2.81 0.47
C ILE A 50 -0.50 1.44 0.63
N LEU A 51 -1.30 0.37 0.49
CA LEU A 51 -0.81 -1.00 0.37
C LEU A 51 -0.79 -1.32 -1.11
N LEU A 52 0.38 -1.54 -1.67
CA LEU A 52 0.59 -1.55 -3.11
C LEU A 52 1.22 -2.87 -3.57
N ASP A 53 0.47 -3.64 -4.36
CA ASP A 53 0.99 -4.87 -4.96
C ASP A 53 2.02 -4.53 -6.03
N ILE A 54 3.12 -5.27 -6.05
CA ILE A 54 4.18 -5.08 -7.05
C ILE A 54 3.79 -5.69 -8.39
N MET A 55 3.24 -6.90 -8.36
CA MET A 55 3.01 -7.70 -9.57
C MET A 55 1.63 -7.41 -10.17
N MET A 56 1.55 -6.35 -10.97
CA MET A 56 0.31 -5.99 -11.66
C MET A 56 0.57 -5.86 -13.16
N PRO A 57 -0.44 -6.16 -14.02
CA PRO A 57 -0.29 -5.97 -15.46
C PRO A 57 -0.23 -4.49 -15.82
N GLN A 58 0.36 -4.18 -16.97
CA GLN A 58 0.47 -2.84 -17.57
C GLN A 58 1.39 -1.90 -16.79
N MET A 59 1.08 -1.59 -15.55
CA MET A 59 1.91 -0.74 -14.71
C MET A 59 2.13 -1.45 -13.37
N ASP A 60 3.36 -1.85 -13.10
CA ASP A 60 3.68 -2.56 -11.87
C ASP A 60 3.80 -1.59 -10.68
N GLY A 61 3.92 -2.18 -9.47
CA GLY A 61 3.96 -1.38 -8.25
C GLY A 61 5.17 -0.45 -8.14
N TRP A 62 6.31 -0.82 -8.73
CA TRP A 62 7.49 0.04 -8.71
C TRP A 62 7.24 1.34 -9.50
N GLU A 63 6.59 1.22 -10.66
CA GLU A 63 6.23 2.39 -11.46
C GLU A 63 5.24 3.29 -10.73
N VAL A 64 4.24 2.67 -10.08
CA VAL A 64 3.26 3.43 -9.30
C VAL A 64 3.97 4.20 -8.18
N LEU A 65 4.87 3.54 -7.46
CA LEU A 65 5.63 4.17 -6.37
C LEU A 65 6.43 5.37 -6.87
N LYS A 66 7.12 5.22 -7.99
CA LYS A 66 7.87 6.33 -8.58
C LYS A 66 6.97 7.52 -8.89
N LEU A 67 5.84 7.26 -9.54
CA LEU A 67 4.92 8.33 -9.93
C LEU A 67 4.30 9.01 -8.71
N LEU A 68 4.01 8.25 -7.66
CA LEU A 68 3.52 8.84 -6.40
C LEU A 68 4.56 9.78 -5.79
N ARG A 69 5.84 9.42 -5.86
CA ARG A 69 6.91 10.21 -5.25
C ARG A 69 7.23 11.50 -6.00
N VAL A 70 6.98 11.56 -7.31
CA VAL A 70 7.26 12.77 -8.09
C VAL A 70 6.10 13.76 -8.11
N ASP A 71 4.91 13.36 -7.68
CA ASP A 71 3.75 14.24 -7.60
C ASP A 71 3.68 14.83 -6.20
N GLU A 72 3.71 16.15 -6.09
CA GLU A 72 3.69 16.85 -4.82
C GLU A 72 2.49 16.49 -3.95
N GLU A 73 1.35 16.18 -4.57
CA GLU A 73 0.12 15.86 -3.83
C GLU A 73 0.17 14.48 -3.17
N THR A 74 1.02 13.58 -3.65
CA THR A 74 1.10 12.21 -3.14
C THR A 74 2.48 11.82 -2.61
N ALA A 75 3.47 12.71 -2.76
CA ALA A 75 4.88 12.38 -2.47
C ALA A 75 5.13 11.92 -1.04
N ASP A 76 4.34 12.41 -0.09
CA ASP A 76 4.55 12.11 1.33
C ASP A 76 3.66 11.00 1.87
N ILE A 77 2.78 10.43 1.05
CA ILE A 77 1.90 9.35 1.50
C ILE A 77 2.74 8.09 1.72
N PRO A 78 2.70 7.48 2.92
CA PRO A 78 3.42 6.23 3.18
C PRO A 78 2.92 5.10 2.28
N VAL A 79 3.84 4.34 1.70
CA VAL A 79 3.53 3.22 0.82
C VAL A 79 4.22 1.97 1.34
N ALA A 80 3.46 0.91 1.59
CA ALA A 80 3.98 -0.40 1.93
C ALA A 80 3.77 -1.32 0.73
N MET A 81 4.84 -1.97 0.26
CA MET A 81 4.77 -2.84 -0.90
C MET A 81 4.32 -4.24 -0.48
N LEU A 82 3.44 -4.85 -1.28
CA LEU A 82 2.97 -6.22 -1.09
C LEU A 82 3.51 -7.07 -2.24
N SER A 83 4.15 -8.21 -1.93
CA SER A 83 4.67 -9.05 -3.00
C SER A 83 4.93 -10.46 -2.53
N ALA A 84 4.82 -11.42 -3.47
CA ALA A 84 5.27 -12.79 -3.26
C ALA A 84 6.80 -12.90 -3.27
N ARG A 85 7.51 -11.86 -3.73
CA ARG A 85 8.97 -11.85 -3.76
C ARG A 85 9.50 -11.61 -2.36
N THR A 86 10.39 -12.50 -1.91
CA THR A 86 10.93 -12.45 -0.55
C THR A 86 12.42 -12.20 -0.49
N GLU A 87 13.08 -12.00 -1.64
CA GLU A 87 14.52 -11.80 -1.67
C GLU A 87 14.93 -10.46 -1.06
N ALA A 88 16.05 -10.48 -0.35
CA ALA A 88 16.54 -9.28 0.34
C ALA A 88 16.75 -8.10 -0.62
N LYS A 89 17.18 -8.38 -1.85
CA LYS A 89 17.40 -7.31 -2.85
C LYS A 89 16.11 -6.58 -3.20
N ASP A 90 14.98 -7.27 -3.21
CA ASP A 90 13.68 -6.65 -3.51
C ASP A 90 13.25 -5.73 -2.38
N ARG A 91 13.50 -6.14 -1.14
CA ARG A 91 13.21 -5.32 0.03
C ARG A 91 14.07 -4.07 0.07
N VAL A 92 15.36 -4.22 -0.24
CA VAL A 92 16.30 -3.09 -0.30
C VAL A 92 15.86 -2.11 -1.39
N GLN A 93 15.49 -2.64 -2.56
CA GLN A 93 15.00 -1.80 -3.65
C GLN A 93 13.77 -0.99 -3.22
N GLY A 94 12.81 -1.64 -2.56
CA GLY A 94 11.61 -0.98 -2.09
C GLY A 94 11.91 0.19 -1.15
N LEU A 95 12.78 -0.04 -0.18
CA LEU A 95 13.14 1.00 0.77
C LEU A 95 13.91 2.14 0.09
N GLN A 96 14.79 1.82 -0.85
CA GLN A 96 15.54 2.83 -1.61
C GLN A 96 14.63 3.67 -2.51
N GLU A 97 13.56 3.08 -3.02
CA GLU A 97 12.59 3.77 -3.88
C GLU A 97 11.56 4.55 -3.07
N GLY A 98 11.62 4.48 -1.74
CA GLY A 98 10.80 5.29 -0.86
C GLY A 98 9.60 4.58 -0.23
N ALA A 99 9.53 3.26 -0.32
CA ALA A 99 8.51 2.51 0.41
C ALA A 99 8.85 2.50 1.91
N ILE A 100 7.83 2.56 2.75
CA ILE A 100 8.04 2.54 4.20
C ILE A 100 8.22 1.12 4.74
N ASP A 101 7.68 0.13 4.05
CA ASP A 101 7.81 -1.27 4.44
C ASP A 101 7.57 -2.17 3.24
N TYR A 102 7.89 -3.43 3.40
CA TYR A 102 7.75 -4.46 2.37
C TYR A 102 7.14 -5.68 3.03
N ILE A 103 5.94 -6.06 2.59
CA ILE A 103 5.17 -7.15 3.19
C ILE A 103 5.11 -8.32 2.21
N CYS A 104 5.55 -9.50 2.66
CA CYS A 104 5.61 -10.69 1.81
C CYS A 104 4.28 -11.42 1.77
N LYS A 105 3.87 -11.83 0.59
CA LYS A 105 2.73 -12.74 0.39
C LYS A 105 3.25 -14.19 0.38
N PRO A 106 2.55 -15.16 0.92
CA PRO A 106 1.32 -14.99 1.69
C PRO A 106 1.60 -14.40 3.07
N PHE A 107 0.74 -13.53 3.52
CA PHE A 107 0.85 -12.96 4.86
C PHE A 107 -0.30 -13.50 5.73
N SER A 108 -0.07 -13.60 7.03
CA SER A 108 -1.19 -13.83 7.95
C SER A 108 -1.90 -12.49 8.16
N LEU A 109 -3.21 -12.54 8.35
CA LEU A 109 -3.98 -11.33 8.61
C LEU A 109 -3.46 -10.60 9.84
N GLN A 110 -3.13 -11.35 10.89
CA GLN A 110 -2.63 -10.76 12.12
C GLN A 110 -1.30 -10.03 11.90
N ASP A 111 -0.38 -10.62 11.14
CA ASP A 111 0.89 -9.99 10.82
C ASP A 111 0.69 -8.70 10.04
N LEU A 112 -0.22 -8.72 9.06
CA LEU A 112 -0.55 -7.53 8.27
C LEU A 112 -1.08 -6.41 9.17
N LEU A 113 -2.02 -6.74 10.05
CA LEU A 113 -2.61 -5.74 10.94
C LEU A 113 -1.58 -5.14 11.89
N VAL A 114 -0.66 -5.96 12.42
CA VAL A 114 0.42 -5.47 13.28
C VAL A 114 1.34 -4.52 12.51
N LYS A 115 1.68 -4.88 11.26
CA LYS A 115 2.52 -4.01 10.44
C LYS A 115 1.84 -2.66 10.14
N ILE A 116 0.55 -2.68 9.85
CA ILE A 116 -0.21 -1.45 9.61
C ILE A 116 -0.19 -0.56 10.85
N GLU A 117 -0.45 -1.12 12.02
CA GLU A 117 -0.42 -0.37 13.27
C GLU A 117 0.97 0.22 13.53
N THR A 118 2.02 -0.58 13.30
CA THR A 118 3.39 -0.14 13.47
C THR A 118 3.73 1.02 12.53
N ILE A 119 3.29 0.95 11.28
CA ILE A 119 3.52 2.02 10.31
C ILE A 119 2.86 3.32 10.80
N PHE A 120 1.61 3.24 11.23
CA PHE A 120 0.90 4.44 11.71
C PHE A 120 1.56 5.03 12.96
N GLU A 121 2.09 4.19 13.86
CA GLU A 121 2.84 4.68 15.00
C GLU A 121 4.12 5.43 14.56
N GLN A 122 4.86 4.88 13.63
CA GLN A 122 6.09 5.49 13.12
C GLN A 122 5.80 6.82 12.44
N VAL A 123 4.77 6.86 11.61
CA VAL A 123 4.39 8.08 10.89
C VAL A 123 3.90 9.15 11.87
N GLY A 124 3.17 8.75 12.90
CA GLY A 124 2.67 9.69 13.92
C GLY A 124 3.75 10.35 14.77
N LYS A 125 4.97 9.80 14.76
CA LYS A 125 6.10 10.34 15.52
C LYS A 125 6.98 11.29 14.72
N ARG A 126 6.68 11.51 13.47
CA ARG A 126 7.46 12.41 12.61
C ARG A 126 7.05 13.87 12.77
#